data_31b185af9c27fe056690a58206d4dd55
#
_entry.id   31b185af9c27fe056690a58206d4dd55
#
_cell.length_a   1.000
_cell.length_b   1.000
_cell.length_c   1.000
_cell.angle_alpha   90.00
_cell.angle_beta   90.00
_cell.angle_gamma   90.00
#
_symmetry.space_group_name_H-M   'P 1'
#
loop_
_entity.id
_entity.type
_entity.pdbx_description
1 polymer ?
#
loop_
_entity_poly.entity_id
_entity_poly.type
_entity_poly.pdbx_seq_one_letter_code
_entity_poly.pdbx_strand_id
1 'polypeptide(L)'
;MRLVGAWRLWFEHPPNEEQEQFTTVLPPEDSNPPHVFEIHPISVIESHNIQGSFARIPGFRAYDAQTAFPYFENKKVIVQTTDSGVRLISTKAQYNYVEFRIELTQKPVKRADGYMVLAIVKDAEGNPAAPGPRRMVFVEGTEPADKVKTLEKGGKMRVLGIPRINLFEIAKIAKTAGPHGIERNLPYEMIIVGHFPEE
;
A
#
# COMPACT_ATOMS: atom_id res chain seq x y z
N MET A 1 -3.38 23.70 -8.33
CA MET A 1 -2.48 22.59 -8.69
C MET A 1 -3.30 21.30 -8.74
N ARG A 2 -3.20 20.54 -9.83
CA ARG A 2 -3.85 19.23 -9.98
C ARG A 2 -2.84 18.12 -9.75
N LEU A 3 -3.15 17.19 -8.84
CA LEU A 3 -2.38 15.97 -8.59
C LEU A 3 -3.25 14.75 -8.85
N VAL A 4 -2.67 13.73 -9.46
CA VAL A 4 -3.28 12.40 -9.61
C VAL A 4 -2.31 11.38 -9.06
N GLY A 5 -2.83 10.41 -8.33
CA GLY A 5 -2.02 9.33 -7.77
C GLY A 5 -2.86 8.36 -6.94
N ALA A 6 -2.21 7.38 -6.33
CA ALA A 6 -2.87 6.49 -5.41
C ALA A 6 -2.99 7.14 -4.04
N TRP A 7 -4.17 7.04 -3.44
CA TRP A 7 -4.30 7.39 -2.03
C TRP A 7 -3.59 6.35 -1.17
N ARG A 8 -2.97 6.80 -0.09
CA ARG A 8 -2.32 5.95 0.88
C ARG A 8 -2.66 6.40 2.29
N LEU A 9 -2.99 5.47 3.15
CA LEU A 9 -3.14 5.64 4.58
C LEU A 9 -2.18 4.63 5.23
N TRP A 10 -1.19 5.13 5.97
CA TRP A 10 -0.17 4.29 6.59
C TRP A 10 0.46 5.00 7.80
N PHE A 11 0.92 4.26 8.80
CA PHE A 11 1.47 4.81 10.04
C PHE A 11 3.00 4.95 9.97
N GLU A 12 3.54 5.71 9.02
CA GLU A 12 4.99 5.80 8.84
C GLU A 12 5.64 7.08 9.36
N HIS A 13 4.87 8.15 9.53
CA HIS A 13 5.39 9.44 9.95
C HIS A 13 5.48 9.55 11.47
N PRO A 14 6.49 10.26 12.02
CA PRO A 14 6.53 10.64 13.42
C PRO A 14 5.62 11.88 13.68
N PRO A 15 5.13 12.08 14.91
CA PRO A 15 5.21 11.15 16.04
C PRO A 15 4.34 9.92 15.80
N ASN A 16 4.74 8.80 16.38
CA ASN A 16 4.15 7.50 16.05
C ASN A 16 2.78 7.24 16.64
N GLU A 17 2.41 7.96 17.67
CA GLU A 17 1.29 7.61 18.52
C GLU A 17 0.03 8.38 18.16
N GLU A 18 0.19 9.63 17.71
CA GLU A 18 -0.91 10.48 17.26
C GLU A 18 -0.56 11.10 15.91
N GLN A 19 -1.39 10.85 14.93
CA GLN A 19 -1.29 11.46 13.61
C GLN A 19 -2.63 12.09 13.28
N GLU A 20 -2.61 13.38 12.99
CA GLU A 20 -3.80 14.17 12.76
C GLU A 20 -3.97 14.49 11.28
N GLN A 21 -5.23 14.60 10.86
CA GLN A 21 -5.58 15.12 9.56
C GLN A 21 -6.08 16.55 9.69
N PHE A 22 -5.96 17.32 8.61
CA PHE A 22 -6.39 18.73 8.55
C PHE A 22 -5.61 19.71 9.43
N THR A 23 -4.51 19.26 10.03
CA THR A 23 -3.59 20.17 10.72
C THR A 23 -2.83 21.00 9.70
N THR A 24 -2.64 22.28 9.97
CA THR A 24 -1.84 23.16 9.11
C THR A 24 -0.39 22.73 9.14
N VAL A 25 0.16 22.37 7.99
CA VAL A 25 1.59 22.12 7.81
C VAL A 25 2.29 23.48 7.66
N LEU A 26 3.29 23.74 8.46
CA LEU A 26 4.09 24.97 8.40
C LEU A 26 5.22 24.80 7.38
N PRO A 27 5.09 25.35 6.19
CA PRO A 27 6.18 25.35 5.22
C PRO A 27 7.26 26.37 5.64
N PRO A 28 8.51 26.19 5.21
CA PRO A 28 9.07 25.07 4.46
C PRO A 28 9.74 24.00 5.35
N GLU A 29 9.64 24.15 6.66
CA GLU A 29 10.48 23.44 7.64
C GLU A 29 9.99 22.00 7.85
N ASP A 30 8.72 21.74 7.62
CA ASP A 30 8.13 20.43 7.84
C ASP A 30 7.97 19.65 6.53
N SER A 31 9.02 18.93 6.15
CA SER A 31 8.99 18.03 4.99
C SER A 31 8.43 16.64 5.32
N ASN A 32 8.10 16.37 6.57
CA ASN A 32 7.61 15.09 7.04
C ASN A 32 6.53 15.26 8.13
N PRO A 33 5.41 15.91 7.78
CA PRO A 33 4.37 16.22 8.74
C PRO A 33 3.70 14.94 9.31
N PRO A 34 3.07 15.02 10.49
CA PRO A 34 2.45 13.88 11.17
C PRO A 34 1.11 13.48 10.54
N HIS A 35 1.06 13.37 9.20
CA HIS A 35 -0.13 12.93 8.47
C HIS A 35 -0.04 11.45 8.12
N VAL A 36 -1.17 10.75 8.26
CA VAL A 36 -1.28 9.34 7.86
C VAL A 36 -1.85 9.16 6.47
N PHE A 37 -2.55 10.17 5.94
CA PHE A 37 -3.18 10.12 4.63
C PHE A 37 -2.40 10.96 3.61
N GLU A 38 -2.02 10.34 2.52
CA GLU A 38 -1.20 10.95 1.47
C GLU A 38 -1.62 10.49 0.07
N ILE A 39 -1.15 11.20 -0.95
CA ILE A 39 -1.17 10.71 -2.34
C ILE A 39 0.22 10.14 -2.61
N HIS A 40 0.33 8.81 -2.64
CA HIS A 40 1.59 8.11 -2.79
C HIS A 40 1.42 6.77 -3.52
N PRO A 41 1.98 6.58 -4.72
CA PRO A 41 2.75 7.56 -5.48
C PRO A 41 1.88 8.59 -6.20
N ILE A 42 2.47 9.74 -6.52
CA ILE A 42 1.90 10.69 -7.48
C ILE A 42 2.24 10.20 -8.88
N SER A 43 1.26 10.17 -9.78
CA SER A 43 1.42 9.74 -11.18
C SER A 43 1.30 10.89 -12.19
N VAL A 44 0.59 11.94 -11.82
CA VAL A 44 0.43 13.14 -12.67
C VAL A 44 0.54 14.41 -11.82
N ILE A 45 1.30 15.38 -12.28
CA ILE A 45 1.38 16.72 -11.72
C ILE A 45 0.97 17.69 -12.80
N GLU A 46 -0.13 18.44 -12.58
CA GLU A 46 -0.79 19.29 -13.60
C GLU A 46 -1.12 18.49 -14.86
N SER A 47 -0.43 18.75 -15.98
CA SER A 47 -0.55 18.03 -17.24
C SER A 47 0.59 17.04 -17.48
N HIS A 48 1.56 16.95 -16.57
CA HIS A 48 2.75 16.14 -16.75
C HIS A 48 2.53 14.75 -16.13
N ASN A 49 2.56 13.73 -16.98
CA ASN A 49 2.55 12.35 -16.56
C ASN A 49 3.98 11.94 -16.15
N ILE A 50 4.14 11.53 -14.89
CA ILE A 50 5.43 11.09 -14.32
C ILE A 50 5.52 9.56 -14.14
N GLN A 51 4.65 8.80 -14.79
CA GLN A 51 4.60 7.32 -14.69
C GLN A 51 5.93 6.66 -15.01
N GLY A 52 6.68 7.18 -15.98
CA GLY A 52 8.01 6.68 -16.31
C GLY A 52 9.07 6.90 -15.22
N SER A 53 8.74 7.66 -14.18
CA SER A 53 9.64 7.88 -13.04
C SER A 53 9.64 6.74 -12.01
N PHE A 54 8.73 5.79 -12.11
CA PHE A 54 8.70 4.62 -11.24
C PHE A 54 9.71 3.53 -11.63
N ALA A 55 10.79 3.92 -12.26
CA ALA A 55 11.90 3.04 -12.57
C ALA A 55 12.81 2.87 -11.34
N ARG A 56 13.56 1.75 -11.32
CA ARG A 56 14.57 1.51 -10.30
C ARG A 56 15.63 2.61 -10.32
N ILE A 57 15.82 3.29 -9.19
CA ILE A 57 16.90 4.28 -9.05
C ILE A 57 18.18 3.51 -8.72
N PRO A 58 19.29 3.73 -9.45
CA PRO A 58 20.59 3.13 -9.12
C PRO A 58 20.99 3.43 -7.67
N GLY A 59 21.40 2.40 -6.95
CA GLY A 59 21.78 2.51 -5.52
C GLY A 59 20.59 2.42 -4.54
N PHE A 60 19.34 2.54 -4.99
CA PHE A 60 18.18 2.27 -4.14
C PHE A 60 18.01 0.76 -3.94
N ARG A 61 17.84 0.37 -2.68
CA ARG A 61 17.50 -1.00 -2.31
C ARG A 61 16.12 -1.03 -1.67
N ALA A 62 15.21 -1.74 -2.29
CA ALA A 62 13.94 -2.08 -1.68
C ALA A 62 14.15 -3.08 -0.53
N TYR A 63 13.21 -3.12 0.40
CA TYR A 63 13.16 -4.19 1.39
C TYR A 63 12.78 -5.51 0.72
N ASP A 64 13.27 -6.61 1.27
CA ASP A 64 12.90 -7.95 0.79
C ASP A 64 11.55 -8.41 1.35
N ALA A 65 10.91 -9.31 0.63
CA ALA A 65 9.59 -9.83 0.98
C ALA A 65 9.60 -10.66 2.27
N GLN A 66 10.68 -11.43 2.53
CA GLN A 66 10.77 -12.29 3.71
C GLN A 66 10.83 -11.49 5.01
N THR A 67 11.36 -10.26 4.97
CA THR A 67 11.38 -9.37 6.11
C THR A 67 10.08 -8.57 6.24
N ALA A 68 9.59 -8.01 5.14
CA ALA A 68 8.48 -7.05 5.17
C ALA A 68 7.11 -7.70 5.40
N PHE A 69 6.79 -8.78 4.70
CA PHE A 69 5.45 -9.38 4.82
C PHE A 69 5.16 -9.98 6.19
N PRO A 70 6.06 -10.73 6.86
CA PRO A 70 5.83 -11.17 8.24
C PRO A 70 5.61 -10.00 9.21
N TYR A 71 6.30 -8.88 9.01
CA TYR A 71 6.05 -7.67 9.78
C TYR A 71 4.62 -7.14 9.56
N PHE A 72 4.16 -7.02 8.32
CA PHE A 72 2.81 -6.54 8.00
C PHE A 72 1.73 -7.46 8.58
N GLU A 73 1.93 -8.79 8.50
CA GLU A 73 1.00 -9.79 9.04
C GLU A 73 0.81 -9.69 10.56
N ASN A 74 1.86 -9.25 11.28
CA ASN A 74 1.86 -9.17 12.73
C ASN A 74 1.59 -7.76 13.28
N LYS A 75 1.57 -6.74 12.40
CA LYS A 75 1.29 -5.36 12.81
C LYS A 75 -0.12 -5.24 13.40
N LYS A 76 -0.22 -4.60 14.57
CA LYS A 76 -1.50 -4.42 15.27
C LYS A 76 -2.11 -3.05 15.01
N VAL A 77 -3.43 -3.00 15.07
CA VAL A 77 -4.23 -1.79 15.07
C VAL A 77 -5.40 -1.96 16.04
N ILE A 78 -5.72 -0.92 16.79
CA ILE A 78 -6.99 -0.79 17.51
C ILE A 78 -7.95 -0.02 16.63
N VAL A 79 -9.10 -0.60 16.34
CA VAL A 79 -10.20 0.03 15.59
C VAL A 79 -11.28 0.42 16.59
N GLN A 80 -11.58 1.71 16.69
CA GLN A 80 -12.63 2.27 17.54
C GLN A 80 -13.71 2.91 16.67
N THR A 81 -14.97 2.75 17.05
CA THR A 81 -16.09 3.52 16.48
C THR A 81 -16.42 4.65 17.41
N THR A 82 -16.45 5.89 16.90
CA THR A 82 -16.81 7.11 17.61
C THR A 82 -18.05 7.73 16.99
N ASP A 83 -18.64 8.73 17.63
CA ASP A 83 -19.79 9.45 17.08
C ASP A 83 -19.47 10.15 15.74
N SER A 84 -18.20 10.52 15.52
CA SER A 84 -17.73 11.20 14.30
C SER A 84 -17.17 10.27 13.24
N GLY A 85 -16.97 8.97 13.54
CA GLY A 85 -16.42 8.03 12.57
C GLY A 85 -15.61 6.90 13.16
N VAL A 86 -14.54 6.52 12.49
CA VAL A 86 -13.66 5.41 12.88
C VAL A 86 -12.28 5.95 13.23
N ARG A 87 -11.81 5.65 14.43
CA ARG A 87 -10.46 5.95 14.90
C ARG A 87 -9.58 4.70 14.78
N LEU A 88 -8.40 4.88 14.21
CA LEU A 88 -7.38 3.83 14.10
C LEU A 88 -6.18 4.22 14.98
N ILE A 89 -5.72 3.31 15.82
CA ILE A 89 -4.58 3.52 16.71
C ILE A 89 -3.57 2.38 16.44
N SER A 90 -2.34 2.76 16.10
CA SER A 90 -1.24 1.82 15.88
C SER A 90 0.08 2.52 16.17
N THR A 91 1.15 1.74 16.33
CA THR A 91 2.51 2.26 16.40
C THR A 91 3.06 2.52 15.00
N LYS A 92 4.19 3.19 14.90
CA LYS A 92 4.88 3.43 13.62
C LYS A 92 5.03 2.16 12.80
N ALA A 93 4.72 2.24 11.52
CA ALA A 93 4.91 1.17 10.56
C ALA A 93 6.17 1.39 9.71
N GLN A 94 6.81 0.31 9.32
CA GLN A 94 8.06 0.29 8.55
C GLN A 94 7.86 -0.34 7.17
N TYR A 95 8.91 -0.45 6.40
CA TYR A 95 9.01 -1.15 5.12
C TYR A 95 8.17 -0.54 4.01
N ASN A 96 8.56 0.67 3.57
CA ASN A 96 7.83 1.41 2.56
C ASN A 96 7.88 0.79 1.17
N TYR A 97 9.06 0.49 0.67
CA TYR A 97 9.26 -0.05 -0.67
C TYR A 97 9.76 -1.48 -0.57
N VAL A 98 8.91 -2.42 -0.98
CA VAL A 98 9.18 -3.86 -0.92
C VAL A 98 9.24 -4.42 -2.32
N GLU A 99 10.30 -5.17 -2.61
CA GLU A 99 10.44 -5.94 -3.84
C GLU A 99 10.00 -7.39 -3.59
N PHE A 100 9.12 -7.91 -4.44
CA PHE A 100 8.60 -9.26 -4.31
C PHE A 100 8.11 -9.82 -5.64
N ARG A 101 7.94 -11.13 -5.69
CA ARG A 101 7.30 -11.82 -6.81
C ARG A 101 5.85 -12.10 -6.48
N ILE A 102 5.01 -12.10 -7.51
CA ILE A 102 3.59 -12.45 -7.38
C ILE A 102 3.21 -13.55 -8.36
N GLU A 103 2.21 -14.34 -7.96
CA GLU A 103 1.52 -15.26 -8.83
C GLU A 103 0.01 -15.06 -8.66
N LEU A 104 -0.68 -14.65 -9.73
CA LEU A 104 -2.09 -14.30 -9.72
C LEU A 104 -2.96 -15.52 -9.42
N THR A 105 -3.86 -15.40 -8.45
CA THR A 105 -4.83 -16.46 -8.14
C THR A 105 -6.10 -16.36 -8.99
N GLN A 106 -6.32 -15.22 -9.61
CA GLN A 106 -7.43 -14.92 -10.53
C GLN A 106 -7.03 -13.84 -11.52
N LYS A 107 -7.86 -13.67 -12.56
CA LYS A 107 -7.71 -12.57 -13.51
C LYS A 107 -7.84 -11.21 -12.82
N PRO A 108 -7.05 -10.19 -13.23
CA PRO A 108 -7.15 -8.82 -12.73
C PRO A 108 -8.56 -8.24 -12.95
N VAL A 109 -9.03 -7.49 -11.97
CA VAL A 109 -10.35 -6.86 -12.00
C VAL A 109 -10.19 -5.35 -12.05
N LYS A 110 -10.73 -4.70 -13.08
CA LYS A 110 -10.73 -3.24 -13.18
C LYS A 110 -11.54 -2.61 -12.05
N ARG A 111 -10.99 -1.59 -11.42
CA ARG A 111 -11.58 -0.75 -10.36
C ARG A 111 -11.36 0.71 -10.69
N ALA A 112 -11.91 1.61 -9.87
CA ALA A 112 -11.82 3.05 -10.10
C ALA A 112 -10.38 3.59 -10.06
N ASP A 113 -9.51 2.98 -9.25
CA ASP A 113 -8.12 3.37 -9.02
C ASP A 113 -7.09 2.55 -9.82
N GLY A 114 -7.56 1.60 -10.64
CA GLY A 114 -6.69 0.75 -11.47
C GLY A 114 -7.14 -0.69 -11.56
N TYR A 115 -6.21 -1.63 -11.46
CA TYR A 115 -6.49 -3.06 -11.49
C TYR A 115 -6.22 -3.67 -10.12
N MET A 116 -7.25 -4.28 -9.55
CA MET A 116 -7.14 -5.07 -8.34
C MET A 116 -6.84 -6.52 -8.69
N VAL A 117 -5.85 -7.10 -8.02
CA VAL A 117 -5.53 -8.52 -8.11
C VAL A 117 -5.47 -9.16 -6.73
N LEU A 118 -5.71 -10.47 -6.68
CA LEU A 118 -5.34 -11.33 -5.58
C LEU A 118 -4.20 -12.23 -6.05
N ALA A 119 -3.08 -12.20 -5.35
CA ALA A 119 -1.89 -12.95 -5.74
C ALA A 119 -1.18 -13.56 -4.54
N ILE A 120 -0.56 -14.71 -4.74
CA ILE A 120 0.41 -15.28 -3.81
C ILE A 120 1.66 -14.41 -3.88
N VAL A 121 2.15 -14.01 -2.72
CA VAL A 121 3.41 -13.27 -2.57
C VAL A 121 4.54 -14.26 -2.38
N LYS A 122 5.61 -14.07 -3.13
CA LYS A 122 6.82 -14.89 -3.04
C LYS A 122 8.05 -14.00 -2.88
N ASP A 123 9.06 -14.54 -2.21
CA ASP A 123 10.38 -13.93 -2.11
C ASP A 123 11.19 -14.06 -3.42
N ALA A 124 12.45 -13.66 -3.38
CA ALA A 124 13.37 -13.75 -4.52
C ALA A 124 13.62 -15.21 -4.94
N GLU A 125 13.61 -16.15 -3.99
CA GLU A 125 13.82 -17.58 -4.19
C GLU A 125 12.55 -18.32 -4.64
N GLY A 126 11.39 -17.65 -4.61
CA GLY A 126 10.10 -18.20 -5.00
C GLY A 126 9.32 -18.85 -3.87
N ASN A 127 9.76 -18.74 -2.63
CA ASN A 127 9.04 -19.24 -1.45
C ASN A 127 7.90 -18.28 -1.07
N PRO A 128 6.79 -18.77 -0.52
CA PRO A 128 5.72 -17.91 -0.01
C PRO A 128 6.23 -16.99 1.11
N ALA A 129 6.02 -15.68 0.96
CA ALA A 129 6.39 -14.67 1.95
C ALA A 129 5.21 -14.21 2.83
N ALA A 130 3.97 -14.62 2.48
CA ALA A 130 2.77 -14.32 3.25
C ALA A 130 1.82 -15.53 3.27
N PRO A 131 0.99 -15.70 4.32
CA PRO A 131 0.05 -16.79 4.43
C PRO A 131 -1.17 -16.57 3.51
N GLY A 132 -1.12 -17.09 2.30
CA GLY A 132 -2.20 -17.00 1.32
C GLY A 132 -2.19 -15.73 0.46
N PRO A 133 -3.20 -15.58 -0.41
CA PRO A 133 -3.24 -14.48 -1.38
C PRO A 133 -3.37 -13.12 -0.69
N ARG A 134 -2.70 -12.12 -1.24
CA ARG A 134 -2.80 -10.72 -0.83
C ARG A 134 -3.44 -9.88 -1.91
N ARG A 135 -4.23 -8.90 -1.48
CA ARG A 135 -4.83 -7.91 -2.35
C ARG A 135 -3.78 -6.88 -2.76
N MET A 136 -3.78 -6.53 -4.04
CA MET A 136 -2.88 -5.54 -4.62
C MET A 136 -3.64 -4.64 -5.58
N VAL A 137 -3.20 -3.39 -5.67
CA VAL A 137 -3.73 -2.39 -6.58
C VAL A 137 -2.62 -1.92 -7.50
N PHE A 138 -2.81 -2.13 -8.78
CA PHE A 138 -1.97 -1.61 -9.86
C PHE A 138 -2.58 -0.30 -10.33
N VAL A 139 -1.94 0.81 -10.03
CA VAL A 139 -2.47 2.15 -10.26
C VAL A 139 -2.69 2.39 -11.75
N GLU A 140 -3.89 2.85 -12.12
CA GLU A 140 -4.23 3.11 -13.52
C GLU A 140 -3.27 4.09 -14.17
N GLY A 141 -2.92 3.81 -15.42
CA GLY A 141 -2.02 4.63 -16.20
C GLY A 141 -0.55 4.40 -15.88
N THR A 142 -0.18 3.44 -15.06
CA THR A 142 1.21 3.04 -14.82
C THR A 142 1.60 1.83 -15.67
N GLU A 143 2.87 1.70 -15.98
CA GLU A 143 3.39 0.56 -16.74
C GLU A 143 3.08 -0.78 -16.08
N PRO A 144 3.21 -0.96 -14.75
CA PRO A 144 2.76 -2.19 -14.08
C PRO A 144 1.29 -2.52 -14.32
N ALA A 145 0.40 -1.51 -14.34
CA ALA A 145 -1.01 -1.70 -14.60
C ALA A 145 -1.27 -2.16 -16.04
N ASP A 146 -0.52 -1.59 -16.99
CA ASP A 146 -0.61 -2.00 -18.39
C ASP A 146 -0.14 -3.44 -18.61
N LYS A 147 0.85 -3.89 -17.86
CA LYS A 147 1.33 -5.26 -17.91
C LYS A 147 0.37 -6.22 -17.23
N VAL A 148 -0.09 -5.92 -16.02
CA VAL A 148 -0.94 -6.84 -15.25
C VAL A 148 -2.30 -7.09 -15.90
N LYS A 149 -2.89 -6.10 -16.57
CA LYS A 149 -4.21 -6.23 -17.22
C LYS A 149 -4.26 -7.32 -18.30
N THR A 150 -3.09 -7.71 -18.84
CA THR A 150 -2.96 -8.75 -19.88
C THR A 150 -2.75 -10.15 -19.30
N LEU A 151 -2.53 -10.25 -17.98
CA LEU A 151 -2.26 -11.53 -17.34
C LEU A 151 -3.56 -12.25 -16.98
N GLU A 152 -3.47 -13.56 -16.99
CA GLU A 152 -4.52 -14.49 -16.55
C GLU A 152 -4.13 -15.11 -15.18
N LYS A 153 -5.00 -15.94 -14.62
CA LYS A 153 -4.69 -16.74 -13.43
C LYS A 153 -3.39 -17.53 -13.64
N GLY A 154 -2.50 -17.51 -12.65
CA GLY A 154 -1.16 -18.11 -12.71
C GLY A 154 -0.11 -17.21 -13.35
N GLY A 155 -0.50 -16.05 -13.91
CA GLY A 155 0.44 -15.05 -14.41
C GLY A 155 1.37 -14.56 -13.30
N LYS A 156 2.63 -14.31 -13.65
CA LYS A 156 3.68 -13.96 -12.69
C LYS A 156 4.25 -12.58 -13.02
N MET A 157 4.69 -11.87 -12.01
CA MET A 157 5.44 -10.62 -12.13
C MET A 157 6.40 -10.47 -10.94
N ARG A 158 7.52 -9.78 -11.16
CA ARG A 158 8.38 -9.23 -10.12
C ARG A 158 8.05 -7.74 -9.99
N VAL A 159 7.70 -7.30 -8.80
CA VAL A 159 7.10 -5.98 -8.59
C VAL A 159 7.76 -5.23 -7.43
N LEU A 160 7.63 -3.91 -7.47
CA LEU A 160 7.90 -3.01 -6.36
C LEU A 160 6.56 -2.50 -5.84
N GLY A 161 6.31 -2.67 -4.55
CA GLY A 161 5.07 -2.24 -3.92
C GLY A 161 5.30 -1.48 -2.63
N ILE A 162 4.28 -0.71 -2.26
CA ILE A 162 4.20 -0.02 -0.97
C ILE A 162 2.91 -0.44 -0.25
N PRO A 163 2.92 -0.62 1.07
CA PRO A 163 1.73 -1.00 1.82
C PRO A 163 0.81 0.21 2.02
N ARG A 164 -0.51 -0.07 2.06
CA ARG A 164 -1.53 0.84 2.59
C ARG A 164 -2.55 0.07 3.39
N ILE A 165 -3.28 0.76 4.26
CA ILE A 165 -4.37 0.16 5.03
C ILE A 165 -5.50 -0.23 4.08
N ASN A 166 -6.02 -1.46 4.23
CA ASN A 166 -7.21 -1.91 3.52
C ASN A 166 -8.46 -1.38 4.22
N LEU A 167 -8.94 -0.22 3.77
CA LEU A 167 -10.11 0.43 4.37
C LEU A 167 -11.40 -0.39 4.26
N PHE A 168 -11.51 -1.29 3.29
CA PHE A 168 -12.67 -2.17 3.18
C PHE A 168 -12.74 -3.17 4.35
N GLU A 169 -11.61 -3.73 4.74
CA GLU A 169 -11.54 -4.62 5.91
C GLU A 169 -11.66 -3.82 7.21
N ILE A 170 -11.09 -2.62 7.30
CA ILE A 170 -11.33 -1.72 8.44
C ILE A 170 -12.81 -1.42 8.61
N ALA A 171 -13.53 -1.12 7.53
CA ALA A 171 -14.97 -0.85 7.59
C ALA A 171 -15.78 -2.07 8.07
N LYS A 172 -15.34 -3.29 7.78
CA LYS A 172 -15.97 -4.51 8.33
C LYS A 172 -15.72 -4.63 9.84
N ILE A 173 -14.48 -4.41 10.29
CA ILE A 173 -14.12 -4.45 11.70
C ILE A 173 -14.89 -3.38 12.47
N ALA A 174 -14.99 -2.17 11.92
CA ALA A 174 -15.69 -1.05 12.55
C ALA A 174 -17.18 -1.34 12.84
N LYS A 175 -17.84 -2.18 12.03
CA LYS A 175 -19.23 -2.58 12.29
C LYS A 175 -19.44 -3.31 13.62
N THR A 176 -18.39 -3.92 14.15
CA THR A 176 -18.42 -4.66 15.42
C THR A 176 -17.58 -4.02 16.51
N ALA A 177 -16.78 -3.01 16.15
CA ALA A 177 -16.01 -2.23 17.10
C ALA A 177 -16.93 -1.25 17.84
N GLY A 178 -16.70 -1.13 19.15
CA GLY A 178 -17.34 -0.12 19.98
C GLY A 178 -16.37 0.99 20.36
N PRO A 179 -16.78 1.91 21.28
CA PRO A 179 -15.93 3.00 21.74
C PRO A 179 -14.66 2.52 22.50
N HIS A 180 -14.67 1.32 23.04
CA HIS A 180 -13.49 0.72 23.67
C HIS A 180 -12.47 0.18 22.68
N GLY A 181 -12.85 0.03 21.41
CA GLY A 181 -12.01 -0.49 20.36
C GLY A 181 -11.82 -2.02 20.38
N ILE A 182 -11.38 -2.51 19.24
CA ILE A 182 -11.01 -3.93 19.05
C ILE A 182 -9.60 -3.96 18.46
N GLU A 183 -8.68 -4.68 19.12
CA GLU A 183 -7.36 -4.94 18.54
C GLU A 183 -7.43 -6.05 17.50
N ARG A 184 -6.80 -5.82 16.36
CA ARG A 184 -6.65 -6.78 15.24
C ARG A 184 -5.27 -6.65 14.61
N ASN A 185 -4.89 -7.63 13.80
CA ASN A 185 -3.82 -7.43 12.84
C ASN A 185 -4.24 -6.35 11.85
N LEU A 186 -3.34 -5.44 11.53
CA LEU A 186 -3.61 -4.32 10.63
C LEU A 186 -3.96 -4.87 9.24
N PRO A 187 -5.19 -4.71 8.75
CA PRO A 187 -5.52 -5.12 7.39
C PRO A 187 -4.79 -4.22 6.40
N TYR A 188 -4.02 -4.82 5.51
CA TYR A 188 -3.27 -4.08 4.50
C TYR A 188 -3.50 -4.63 3.10
N GLU A 189 -3.17 -3.81 2.12
CA GLU A 189 -3.02 -4.19 0.72
C GLU A 189 -1.79 -3.49 0.14
N MET A 190 -1.27 -3.98 -0.99
CA MET A 190 -0.10 -3.38 -1.63
C MET A 190 -0.53 -2.49 -2.79
N ILE A 191 0.04 -1.30 -2.88
CA ILE A 191 0.01 -0.47 -4.09
C ILE A 191 1.25 -0.83 -4.90
N ILE A 192 1.07 -1.25 -6.14
CA ILE A 192 2.18 -1.59 -7.02
C ILE A 192 2.61 -0.35 -7.78
N VAL A 193 3.86 0.02 -7.60
CA VAL A 193 4.46 1.25 -8.13
C VAL A 193 5.50 1.00 -9.22
N GLY A 194 6.00 -0.23 -9.33
CA GLY A 194 6.96 -0.63 -10.35
C GLY A 194 6.88 -2.12 -10.65
N HIS A 195 7.48 -2.51 -11.78
CA HIS A 195 7.73 -3.91 -12.07
C HIS A 195 9.15 -4.04 -12.64
N PHE A 196 9.69 -5.25 -12.54
CA PHE A 196 11.00 -5.57 -13.07
C PHE A 196 10.84 -6.52 -14.25
N PRO A 197 11.74 -6.47 -15.24
CA PRO A 197 11.81 -7.51 -16.26
C PRO A 197 11.94 -8.89 -15.62
N GLU A 198 11.36 -9.88 -16.24
CA GLU A 198 11.67 -11.28 -15.91
C GLU A 198 13.12 -11.55 -16.32
N GLU A 199 13.88 -12.14 -15.40
CA GLU A 199 15.25 -12.61 -15.66
C GLU A 199 15.23 -13.92 -16.46
#